data_ea9a99c76f9bedb8f6fead0b3b8447f3
#
_entry.id   ea9a99c76f9bedb8f6fead0b3b8447f3
#
_cell.length_a   1.000
_cell.length_b   1.000
_cell.length_c   1.000
_cell.angle_alpha   90.00
_cell.angle_beta   90.00
_cell.angle_gamma   90.00
#
_symmetry.space_group_name_H-M   'P 1'
#
loop_
_entity.id
_entity.type
_entity.pdbx_description
1 polymer ?
#
loop_
_entity_poly.entity_id
_entity_poly.type
_entity_poly.pdbx_seq_one_letter_code
_entity_poly.pdbx_strand_id
1 'polypeptide(L)'
;MVKYKRILLKLSGESLMGNQGYGIDETRLNEYAEQIAELVKLGVQTGIVIGGGNIFRGLSGTGKGFDRVKGDQMGMLATVINSLALSSALKNQNIQARVFTAIRMEPVGEYYSKEKAIEALQKGEVAIISAGTGNPYFTTDTASALRAVETEAEIMLKGTRVDGVYSADPEKDPDAQKFDKISFAEVYTRNLRIMDLTATTLCQENNLPVLVFNMDQKGNLKKVLTGENIGTIVY
;
A
#
# COMPACT_ATOMS: atom_id res chain seq x y z
N MET A 1 -0.86 20.36 12.46
CA MET A 1 -2.14 20.14 11.73
C MET A 1 -1.86 19.11 10.66
N VAL A 2 -2.70 18.08 10.48
CA VAL A 2 -2.50 17.09 9.42
C VAL A 2 -2.87 17.68 8.05
N LYS A 3 -2.12 17.31 7.02
CA LYS A 3 -2.28 17.83 5.66
C LYS A 3 -3.44 17.14 4.91
N TYR A 4 -3.69 15.86 5.21
CA TYR A 4 -4.69 15.04 4.52
C TYR A 4 -5.60 14.39 5.57
N LYS A 5 -6.90 14.46 5.32
CA LYS A 5 -7.92 13.88 6.21
C LYS A 5 -8.13 12.40 5.94
N ARG A 6 -8.09 11.98 4.66
CA ARG A 6 -8.26 10.59 4.25
C ARG A 6 -7.15 10.17 3.31
N ILE A 7 -6.51 9.06 3.62
CA ILE A 7 -5.41 8.51 2.84
C ILE A 7 -5.65 7.04 2.50
N LEU A 8 -5.02 6.58 1.42
CA LEU A 8 -4.76 5.16 1.22
C LEU A 8 -3.27 4.88 1.38
N LEU A 9 -2.92 4.05 2.32
CA LEU A 9 -1.55 3.59 2.54
C LEU A 9 -1.34 2.25 1.84
N LYS A 10 -0.44 2.22 0.85
CA LYS A 10 0.00 0.98 0.21
C LYS A 10 1.29 0.50 0.86
N LEU A 11 1.27 -0.72 1.35
CA LEU A 11 2.42 -1.38 1.96
C LEU A 11 2.92 -2.53 1.09
N SER A 12 4.25 -2.70 1.02
CA SER A 12 4.83 -3.90 0.41
C SER A 12 4.76 -5.07 1.39
N GLY A 13 4.26 -6.22 0.94
CA GLY A 13 4.37 -7.44 1.73
C GLY A 13 5.82 -7.81 2.05
N GLU A 14 6.74 -7.52 1.14
CA GLU A 14 8.18 -7.76 1.34
C GLU A 14 8.75 -7.02 2.55
N SER A 15 8.21 -5.87 2.88
CA SER A 15 8.65 -5.14 4.07
C SER A 15 8.25 -5.83 5.38
N LEU A 16 7.25 -6.74 5.36
CA LEU A 16 6.85 -7.50 6.53
C LEU A 16 7.74 -8.70 6.84
N MET A 17 8.58 -9.15 5.91
CA MET A 17 9.44 -10.32 6.17
C MET A 17 10.69 -10.00 6.99
N GLY A 18 10.98 -8.71 7.23
CA GLY A 18 12.18 -8.30 7.94
C GLY A 18 13.44 -8.89 7.31
N ASN A 19 14.31 -9.45 8.13
CA ASN A 19 15.55 -10.13 7.70
C ASN A 19 15.35 -11.62 7.39
N GLN A 20 14.14 -12.17 7.58
CA GLN A 20 13.88 -13.61 7.43
C GLN A 20 13.80 -14.04 5.95
N GLY A 21 13.58 -13.10 5.04
CA GLY A 21 13.47 -13.37 3.60
C GLY A 21 12.14 -13.97 3.14
N TYR A 22 11.24 -14.35 4.06
CA TYR A 22 9.88 -14.81 3.79
C TYR A 22 9.00 -14.68 5.05
N GLY A 23 7.68 -14.81 4.89
CA GLY A 23 6.74 -14.82 6.00
C GLY A 23 6.52 -13.44 6.62
N ILE A 24 6.15 -13.40 7.88
CA ILE A 24 5.85 -12.19 8.64
C ILE A 24 6.77 -12.12 9.85
N ASP A 25 7.56 -11.06 9.91
CA ASP A 25 8.37 -10.70 11.07
C ASP A 25 7.50 -9.91 12.06
N GLU A 26 7.38 -10.44 13.30
CA GLU A 26 6.53 -9.83 14.33
C GLU A 26 7.00 -8.42 14.73
N THR A 27 8.31 -8.19 14.74
CA THR A 27 8.88 -6.88 15.09
C THR A 27 8.49 -5.84 14.04
N ARG A 28 8.67 -6.16 12.75
CA ARG A 28 8.27 -5.29 11.64
C ARG A 28 6.78 -5.04 11.60
N LEU A 29 5.98 -6.07 11.83
CA LEU A 29 4.52 -5.94 11.88
C LEU A 29 4.09 -4.97 12.99
N ASN A 30 4.68 -5.09 14.18
CA ASN A 30 4.39 -4.20 15.30
C ASN A 30 4.87 -2.77 15.05
N GLU A 31 6.05 -2.56 14.47
CA GLU A 31 6.54 -1.23 14.07
C GLU A 31 5.59 -0.53 13.10
N TYR A 32 5.02 -1.26 12.13
CA TYR A 32 4.05 -0.71 11.20
C TYR A 32 2.72 -0.40 11.89
N ALA A 33 2.25 -1.30 12.75
CA ALA A 33 1.03 -1.06 13.52
C ALA A 33 1.15 0.18 14.44
N GLU A 34 2.31 0.39 15.09
CA GLU A 34 2.60 1.59 15.89
C GLU A 34 2.51 2.87 15.05
N GLN A 35 3.17 2.91 13.89
CA GLN A 35 3.15 4.08 13.02
C GLN A 35 1.73 4.37 12.49
N ILE A 36 0.98 3.33 12.11
CA ILE A 36 -0.41 3.49 11.66
C ILE A 36 -1.29 3.98 12.83
N ALA A 37 -1.10 3.45 14.03
CA ALA A 37 -1.85 3.88 15.21
C ALA A 37 -1.62 5.37 15.52
N GLU A 38 -0.40 5.89 15.30
CA GLU A 38 -0.13 7.33 15.44
C GLU A 38 -0.99 8.17 14.49
N LEU A 39 -1.19 7.73 13.23
CA LEU A 39 -2.02 8.45 12.26
C LEU A 39 -3.49 8.48 12.67
N VAL A 40 -4.02 7.33 13.07
CA VAL A 40 -5.42 7.22 13.50
C VAL A 40 -5.68 8.11 14.72
N LYS A 41 -4.74 8.15 15.68
CA LYS A 41 -4.80 9.04 16.85
C LYS A 41 -4.75 10.53 16.48
N LEU A 42 -4.19 10.88 15.33
CA LEU A 42 -4.21 12.25 14.78
C LEU A 42 -5.52 12.56 14.02
N GLY A 43 -6.47 11.62 13.96
CA GLY A 43 -7.74 11.77 13.27
C GLY A 43 -7.69 11.52 11.76
N VAL A 44 -6.62 10.88 11.25
CA VAL A 44 -6.51 10.54 9.83
C VAL A 44 -7.30 9.27 9.53
N GLN A 45 -8.23 9.36 8.59
CA GLN A 45 -8.97 8.24 8.04
C GLN A 45 -8.03 7.41 7.16
N THR A 46 -7.71 6.19 7.59
CA THR A 46 -6.62 5.39 7.00
C THR A 46 -7.15 4.13 6.35
N GLY A 47 -7.18 4.10 5.01
CA GLY A 47 -7.33 2.89 4.21
C GLY A 47 -5.96 2.24 3.97
N ILE A 48 -5.90 0.92 3.97
CA ILE A 48 -4.64 0.17 3.77
C ILE A 48 -4.84 -0.90 2.72
N VAL A 49 -3.90 -0.98 1.79
CA VAL A 49 -3.71 -2.13 0.89
C VAL A 49 -2.31 -2.67 1.11
N ILE A 50 -2.18 -3.97 1.35
CA ILE A 50 -0.91 -4.61 1.60
C ILE A 50 -0.63 -5.72 0.58
N GLY A 51 0.60 -5.78 0.06
CA GLY A 51 1.03 -6.81 -0.87
C GLY A 51 1.23 -8.18 -0.21
N GLY A 52 1.32 -9.23 -1.02
CA GLY A 52 1.52 -10.62 -0.57
C GLY A 52 2.90 -11.21 -0.88
N GLY A 53 3.86 -10.41 -1.36
CA GLY A 53 5.13 -10.86 -1.90
C GLY A 53 6.08 -11.54 -0.91
N ASN A 54 5.87 -11.37 0.40
CA ASN A 54 6.57 -12.08 1.48
C ASN A 54 6.11 -13.53 1.66
N ILE A 55 4.91 -13.86 1.18
CA ILE A 55 4.30 -15.20 1.29
C ILE A 55 4.31 -15.90 -0.06
N PHE A 56 3.85 -15.21 -1.11
CA PHE A 56 3.80 -15.77 -2.46
C PHE A 56 4.01 -14.68 -3.52
N ARG A 57 4.90 -14.97 -4.49
CA ARG A 57 5.19 -14.11 -5.65
C ARG A 57 4.65 -14.75 -6.92
N GLY A 58 3.49 -14.27 -7.41
CA GLY A 58 2.78 -14.83 -8.56
C GLY A 58 3.63 -14.97 -9.82
N LEU A 59 4.36 -13.91 -10.22
CA LEU A 59 5.20 -13.93 -11.44
C LEU A 59 6.39 -14.89 -11.35
N SER A 60 7.02 -15.01 -10.16
CA SER A 60 8.12 -15.99 -9.95
C SER A 60 7.58 -17.43 -9.83
N GLY A 61 6.30 -17.58 -9.51
CA GLY A 61 5.63 -18.89 -9.45
C GLY A 61 5.29 -19.45 -10.83
N THR A 62 5.04 -18.60 -11.84
CA THR A 62 4.68 -19.06 -13.19
C THR A 62 5.82 -19.84 -13.88
N GLY A 63 7.11 -19.54 -13.59
CA GLY A 63 8.25 -20.32 -14.03
C GLY A 63 8.35 -21.72 -13.41
N LYS A 64 7.50 -22.05 -12.41
CA LYS A 64 7.43 -23.35 -11.71
C LYS A 64 6.23 -24.21 -12.13
N GLY A 65 5.60 -23.89 -13.26
CA GLY A 65 4.48 -24.69 -13.79
C GLY A 65 3.10 -24.31 -13.28
N PHE A 66 2.95 -23.20 -12.56
CA PHE A 66 1.63 -22.68 -12.18
C PHE A 66 1.00 -21.91 -13.33
N ASP A 67 -0.32 -22.09 -13.53
CA ASP A 67 -1.15 -21.21 -14.34
C ASP A 67 -1.10 -19.78 -13.75
N ARG A 68 -1.04 -18.77 -14.62
CA ARG A 68 -1.01 -17.36 -14.22
C ARG A 68 -2.19 -16.98 -13.32
N VAL A 69 -3.41 -17.40 -13.66
CA VAL A 69 -4.63 -17.12 -12.89
C VAL A 69 -4.53 -17.73 -11.50
N LYS A 70 -4.06 -18.98 -11.39
CA LYS A 70 -3.83 -19.64 -10.10
C LYS A 70 -2.74 -18.94 -9.27
N GLY A 71 -1.66 -18.53 -9.92
CA GLY A 71 -0.61 -17.76 -9.26
C GLY A 71 -1.10 -16.43 -8.70
N ASP A 72 -1.91 -15.69 -9.46
CA ASP A 72 -2.51 -14.44 -9.01
C ASP A 72 -3.51 -14.65 -7.87
N GLN A 73 -4.34 -15.72 -7.93
CA GLN A 73 -5.23 -16.11 -6.84
C GLN A 73 -4.47 -16.45 -5.55
N MET A 74 -3.35 -17.16 -5.64
CA MET A 74 -2.48 -17.43 -4.49
C MET A 74 -1.89 -16.13 -3.92
N GLY A 75 -1.48 -15.19 -4.79
CA GLY A 75 -1.05 -13.86 -4.38
C GLY A 75 -2.15 -13.07 -3.65
N MET A 76 -3.41 -13.15 -4.12
CA MET A 76 -4.55 -12.55 -3.43
C MET A 76 -4.73 -13.12 -2.03
N LEU A 77 -4.67 -14.44 -1.87
CA LEU A 77 -4.76 -15.10 -0.55
C LEU A 77 -3.60 -14.69 0.36
N ALA A 78 -2.41 -14.53 -0.17
CA ALA A 78 -1.25 -14.03 0.57
C ALA A 78 -1.50 -12.62 1.14
N THR A 79 -2.18 -11.73 0.40
CA THR A 79 -2.56 -10.41 0.93
C THR A 79 -3.57 -10.51 2.08
N VAL A 80 -4.46 -11.49 2.05
CA VAL A 80 -5.43 -11.73 3.14
C VAL A 80 -4.72 -12.14 4.42
N ILE A 81 -3.73 -13.05 4.34
CA ILE A 81 -2.92 -13.45 5.50
C ILE A 81 -2.25 -12.23 6.13
N ASN A 82 -1.58 -11.39 5.33
CA ASN A 82 -0.94 -10.16 5.83
C ASN A 82 -1.95 -9.19 6.45
N SER A 83 -3.15 -9.08 5.88
CA SER A 83 -4.20 -8.18 6.38
C SER A 83 -4.75 -8.64 7.74
N LEU A 84 -4.91 -9.93 7.95
CA LEU A 84 -5.31 -10.50 9.24
C LEU A 84 -4.23 -10.26 10.30
N ALA A 85 -2.96 -10.46 9.96
CA ALA A 85 -1.85 -10.19 10.86
C ALA A 85 -1.78 -8.72 11.27
N LEU A 86 -1.89 -7.79 10.28
CA LEU A 86 -1.90 -6.35 10.54
C LEU A 86 -3.10 -5.93 11.40
N SER A 87 -4.30 -6.46 11.12
CA SER A 87 -5.49 -6.20 11.93
C SER A 87 -5.30 -6.63 13.39
N SER A 88 -4.67 -7.79 13.62
CA SER A 88 -4.34 -8.27 14.97
C SER A 88 -3.33 -7.35 15.66
N ALA A 89 -2.28 -6.92 14.97
CA ALA A 89 -1.29 -6.01 15.52
C ALA A 89 -1.87 -4.63 15.84
N LEU A 90 -2.77 -4.09 15.01
CA LEU A 90 -3.48 -2.84 15.29
C LEU A 90 -4.39 -2.95 16.52
N LYS A 91 -5.05 -4.09 16.71
CA LYS A 91 -5.85 -4.34 17.92
C LYS A 91 -4.99 -4.26 19.18
N ASN A 92 -3.74 -4.75 19.15
CA ASN A 92 -2.81 -4.64 20.27
C ASN A 92 -2.40 -3.17 20.55
N GLN A 93 -2.55 -2.28 19.57
CA GLN A 93 -2.37 -0.81 19.71
C GLN A 93 -3.66 -0.08 20.11
N ASN A 94 -4.74 -0.81 20.45
CA ASN A 94 -6.09 -0.30 20.71
C ASN A 94 -6.70 0.45 19.50
N ILE A 95 -6.35 0.05 18.29
CA ILE A 95 -6.92 0.58 17.04
C ILE A 95 -7.90 -0.45 16.47
N GLN A 96 -9.12 0.00 16.22
CA GLN A 96 -10.12 -0.81 15.52
C GLN A 96 -9.77 -0.88 14.03
N ALA A 97 -9.79 -2.08 13.47
CA ALA A 97 -9.55 -2.31 12.05
C ALA A 97 -10.56 -3.32 11.50
N ARG A 98 -11.07 -3.02 10.31
CA ARG A 98 -11.94 -3.95 9.56
C ARG A 98 -11.19 -4.47 8.36
N VAL A 99 -11.22 -5.79 8.17
CA VAL A 99 -10.62 -6.44 7.00
C VAL A 99 -11.71 -6.68 5.95
N PHE A 100 -11.51 -6.06 4.80
CA PHE A 100 -12.33 -6.24 3.61
C PHE A 100 -11.61 -7.12 2.60
N THR A 101 -12.35 -7.97 1.93
CA THR A 101 -11.81 -8.88 0.90
C THR A 101 -12.51 -8.66 -0.43
N ALA A 102 -11.76 -8.50 -1.51
CA ALA A 102 -12.29 -8.32 -2.86
C ALA A 102 -12.91 -9.60 -3.45
N ILE A 103 -12.68 -10.75 -2.84
CA ILE A 103 -13.33 -12.04 -3.11
C ILE A 103 -14.11 -12.47 -1.87
N ARG A 104 -15.24 -13.17 -2.06
CA ARG A 104 -16.07 -13.63 -0.93
C ARG A 104 -15.32 -14.68 -0.12
N MET A 105 -15.13 -14.40 1.17
CA MET A 105 -14.53 -15.36 2.11
C MET A 105 -14.93 -15.07 3.57
N GLU A 106 -16.20 -14.80 3.78
CA GLU A 106 -16.76 -14.72 5.13
C GLU A 106 -16.64 -16.11 5.84
N PRO A 107 -16.30 -16.18 7.13
CA PRO A 107 -16.18 -15.08 8.10
C PRO A 107 -14.75 -14.51 8.23
N VAL A 108 -13.82 -14.80 7.31
CA VAL A 108 -12.42 -14.38 7.38
C VAL A 108 -12.28 -12.85 7.23
N GLY A 109 -13.07 -12.25 6.34
CA GLY A 109 -13.16 -10.82 6.13
C GLY A 109 -14.48 -10.45 5.49
N GLU A 110 -14.89 -9.20 5.61
CA GLU A 110 -16.10 -8.70 4.98
C GLU A 110 -15.93 -8.59 3.46
N TYR A 111 -16.95 -8.98 2.70
CA TYR A 111 -16.93 -8.70 1.27
C TYR A 111 -16.92 -7.19 1.05
N TYR A 112 -15.93 -6.74 0.26
CA TYR A 112 -15.67 -5.32 0.03
C TYR A 112 -16.86 -4.63 -0.65
N SER A 113 -17.24 -3.49 -0.14
CA SER A 113 -17.98 -2.46 -0.86
C SER A 113 -17.43 -1.08 -0.49
N LYS A 114 -17.50 -0.13 -1.43
CA LYS A 114 -17.09 1.26 -1.23
C LYS A 114 -17.76 1.85 0.02
N GLU A 115 -19.05 1.67 0.14
CA GLU A 115 -19.89 2.24 1.22
C GLU A 115 -19.44 1.75 2.59
N LYS A 116 -19.22 0.44 2.73
CA LYS A 116 -18.75 -0.16 4.00
C LYS A 116 -17.34 0.29 4.36
N ALA A 117 -16.45 0.43 3.38
CA ALA A 117 -15.09 0.91 3.61
C ALA A 117 -15.11 2.39 4.05
N ILE A 118 -15.89 3.25 3.40
CA ILE A 118 -16.05 4.65 3.79
C ILE A 118 -16.69 4.77 5.18
N GLU A 119 -17.69 3.95 5.48
CA GLU A 119 -18.32 3.92 6.81
C GLU A 119 -17.30 3.60 7.91
N ALA A 120 -16.44 2.58 7.70
CA ALA A 120 -15.38 2.24 8.64
C ALA A 120 -14.42 3.42 8.84
N LEU A 121 -13.96 4.04 7.76
CA LEU A 121 -13.07 5.19 7.79
C LEU A 121 -13.68 6.38 8.54
N GLN A 122 -14.97 6.65 8.33
CA GLN A 122 -15.70 7.73 9.01
C GLN A 122 -15.87 7.50 10.51
N LYS A 123 -15.93 6.23 10.94
CA LYS A 123 -15.96 5.83 12.36
C LYS A 123 -14.58 5.87 13.02
N GLY A 124 -13.52 6.19 12.27
CA GLY A 124 -12.15 6.18 12.76
C GLY A 124 -11.53 4.78 12.83
N GLU A 125 -12.15 3.80 12.19
CA GLU A 125 -11.59 2.45 12.03
C GLU A 125 -10.62 2.43 10.84
N VAL A 126 -9.60 1.58 10.90
CA VAL A 126 -8.72 1.32 9.76
C VAL A 126 -9.41 0.35 8.80
N ALA A 127 -9.55 0.74 7.54
CA ALA A 127 -10.07 -0.14 6.49
C ALA A 127 -8.91 -0.87 5.79
N ILE A 128 -8.68 -2.15 6.11
CA ILE A 128 -7.66 -2.97 5.45
C ILE A 128 -8.33 -3.71 4.31
N ILE A 129 -7.93 -3.41 3.06
CA ILE A 129 -8.56 -3.94 1.86
C ILE A 129 -7.62 -4.95 1.21
N SER A 130 -8.01 -6.21 1.16
CA SER A 130 -7.22 -7.35 0.72
C SER A 130 -7.80 -8.05 -0.51
N ALA A 131 -7.09 -9.07 -1.00
CA ALA A 131 -7.38 -9.81 -2.22
C ALA A 131 -7.34 -8.95 -3.50
N GLY A 132 -6.57 -7.85 -3.48
CA GLY A 132 -6.30 -7.04 -4.64
C GLY A 132 -7.55 -6.39 -5.25
N THR A 133 -7.69 -6.50 -6.58
CA THR A 133 -8.90 -6.07 -7.30
C THR A 133 -10.01 -7.13 -7.27
N GLY A 134 -9.72 -8.35 -6.80
CA GLY A 134 -10.58 -9.52 -6.95
C GLY A 134 -10.43 -10.23 -8.29
N ASN A 135 -9.64 -9.68 -9.21
CA ASN A 135 -9.41 -10.21 -10.56
C ASN A 135 -7.92 -10.52 -10.78
N PRO A 136 -7.60 -11.63 -11.45
CA PRO A 136 -6.25 -11.92 -11.93
C PRO A 136 -5.71 -10.83 -12.87
N TYR A 137 -4.43 -10.86 -13.15
CA TYR A 137 -3.68 -9.95 -14.04
C TYR A 137 -3.44 -8.53 -13.53
N PHE A 138 -3.96 -8.16 -12.36
CA PHE A 138 -3.73 -6.87 -11.74
C PHE A 138 -2.73 -6.97 -10.57
N THR A 139 -1.94 -5.93 -10.42
CA THR A 139 -0.96 -5.84 -9.32
C THR A 139 -1.58 -5.25 -8.05
N THR A 140 -0.82 -5.31 -6.96
CA THR A 140 -1.18 -4.60 -5.72
C THR A 140 -1.17 -3.08 -5.91
N ASP A 141 -0.32 -2.53 -6.79
CA ASP A 141 -0.31 -1.10 -7.09
C ASP A 141 -1.62 -0.68 -7.79
N THR A 142 -2.07 -1.46 -8.79
CA THR A 142 -3.38 -1.25 -9.44
C THR A 142 -4.53 -1.33 -8.41
N ALA A 143 -4.51 -2.34 -7.54
CA ALA A 143 -5.52 -2.45 -6.48
C ALA A 143 -5.49 -1.24 -5.55
N SER A 144 -4.31 -0.75 -5.18
CA SER A 144 -4.18 0.42 -4.29
C SER A 144 -4.74 1.67 -4.93
N ALA A 145 -4.44 1.93 -6.20
CA ALA A 145 -4.99 3.05 -6.95
C ALA A 145 -6.52 2.98 -7.03
N LEU A 146 -7.07 1.81 -7.38
CA LEU A 146 -8.52 1.59 -7.44
C LEU A 146 -9.19 1.86 -6.08
N ARG A 147 -8.66 1.28 -4.99
CA ARG A 147 -9.25 1.46 -3.66
C ARG A 147 -9.09 2.89 -3.15
N ALA A 148 -8.01 3.59 -3.51
CA ALA A 148 -7.84 5.00 -3.17
C ALA A 148 -8.91 5.88 -3.81
N VAL A 149 -9.18 5.68 -5.11
CA VAL A 149 -10.24 6.40 -5.84
C VAL A 149 -11.61 6.07 -5.26
N GLU A 150 -11.94 4.78 -5.08
CA GLU A 150 -13.24 4.33 -4.56
C GLU A 150 -13.51 4.85 -3.14
N THR A 151 -12.51 4.88 -2.28
CA THR A 151 -12.65 5.35 -0.89
C THR A 151 -12.50 6.86 -0.77
N GLU A 152 -12.35 7.57 -1.87
CA GLU A 152 -12.20 9.03 -1.90
C GLU A 152 -11.00 9.52 -1.09
N ALA A 153 -9.87 8.80 -1.21
CA ALA A 153 -8.62 9.22 -0.57
C ALA A 153 -8.07 10.48 -1.26
N GLU A 154 -7.57 11.42 -0.46
CA GLU A 154 -6.96 12.66 -0.96
C GLU A 154 -5.56 12.43 -1.53
N ILE A 155 -4.91 11.34 -1.14
CA ILE A 155 -3.59 10.93 -1.57
C ILE A 155 -3.39 9.42 -1.37
N MET A 156 -2.64 8.80 -2.28
CA MET A 156 -2.10 7.46 -2.07
C MET A 156 -0.66 7.56 -1.55
N LEU A 157 -0.39 6.99 -0.38
CA LEU A 157 0.94 6.89 0.20
C LEU A 157 1.54 5.53 -0.15
N LYS A 158 2.58 5.54 -0.98
CA LYS A 158 3.32 4.32 -1.36
C LYS A 158 4.53 4.15 -0.43
N GLY A 159 4.36 3.33 0.60
CA GLY A 159 5.44 2.94 1.50
C GLY A 159 6.37 1.94 0.82
N THR A 160 7.65 2.31 0.69
CA THR A 160 8.71 1.52 0.06
C THR A 160 9.95 1.47 0.95
N ARG A 161 11.02 0.79 0.49
CA ARG A 161 12.34 0.83 1.12
C ARG A 161 13.21 1.98 0.61
N VAL A 162 12.83 2.61 -0.51
CA VAL A 162 13.51 3.78 -1.05
C VAL A 162 12.80 5.05 -0.59
N ASP A 163 13.55 6.13 -0.47
CA ASP A 163 13.07 7.40 0.09
C ASP A 163 12.42 8.33 -0.93
N GLY A 164 12.18 7.87 -2.16
CA GLY A 164 11.51 8.65 -3.20
C GLY A 164 11.71 8.08 -4.60
N VAL A 165 11.42 8.91 -5.60
CA VAL A 165 11.62 8.62 -7.03
C VAL A 165 12.89 9.28 -7.50
N TYR A 166 13.71 8.55 -8.25
CA TYR A 166 14.99 8.99 -8.77
C TYR A 166 15.01 8.97 -10.30
N SER A 167 15.93 9.75 -10.88
CA SER A 167 16.15 9.80 -12.35
C SER A 167 16.66 8.48 -12.92
N ALA A 168 17.30 7.66 -12.09
CA ALA A 168 17.79 6.31 -12.37
C ALA A 168 17.75 5.49 -11.08
N ASP A 169 18.14 4.22 -11.13
CA ASP A 169 18.26 3.36 -9.95
C ASP A 169 19.43 3.82 -9.05
N PRO A 170 19.20 4.38 -7.86
CA PRO A 170 20.26 4.93 -7.03
C PRO A 170 21.22 3.85 -6.48
N GLU A 171 20.85 2.57 -6.54
CA GLU A 171 21.76 1.48 -6.15
C GLU A 171 22.77 1.15 -7.27
N LYS A 172 22.49 1.56 -8.52
CA LYS A 172 23.31 1.29 -9.69
C LYS A 172 23.97 2.51 -10.27
N ASP A 173 23.35 3.68 -10.10
CA ASP A 173 23.81 4.95 -10.63
C ASP A 173 24.00 5.95 -9.48
N PRO A 174 25.24 6.23 -9.07
CA PRO A 174 25.54 7.18 -8.00
C PRO A 174 25.17 8.64 -8.35
N ASP A 175 24.96 8.96 -9.64
CA ASP A 175 24.54 10.29 -10.11
C ASP A 175 23.01 10.44 -10.18
N ALA A 176 22.26 9.40 -9.78
CA ALA A 176 20.82 9.43 -9.77
C ALA A 176 20.30 10.55 -8.84
N GLN A 177 19.49 11.45 -9.41
CA GLN A 177 18.91 12.58 -8.70
C GLN A 177 17.49 12.26 -8.24
N LYS A 178 17.22 12.55 -6.97
CA LYS A 178 15.88 12.40 -6.39
C LYS A 178 15.00 13.57 -6.81
N PHE A 179 13.75 13.27 -7.14
CA PHE A 179 12.72 14.28 -7.37
C PHE A 179 11.97 14.60 -6.09
N ASP A 180 11.74 15.88 -5.80
CA ASP A 180 10.78 16.30 -4.78
C ASP A 180 9.34 16.15 -5.30
N LYS A 181 9.14 16.52 -6.57
CA LYS A 181 7.86 16.41 -7.29
C LYS A 181 8.14 16.05 -8.74
N ILE A 182 7.24 15.25 -9.32
CA ILE A 182 7.29 14.87 -10.73
C ILE A 182 5.85 14.61 -11.23
N SER A 183 5.56 15.00 -12.47
CA SER A 183 4.25 14.71 -13.06
C SER A 183 4.14 13.25 -13.53
N PHE A 184 2.92 12.70 -13.58
CA PHE A 184 2.67 11.37 -14.17
C PHE A 184 3.15 11.30 -15.62
N ALA A 185 2.99 12.39 -16.38
CA ALA A 185 3.47 12.48 -17.76
C ALA A 185 5.00 12.34 -17.88
N GLU A 186 5.75 12.98 -16.96
CA GLU A 186 7.21 12.84 -16.93
C GLU A 186 7.64 11.45 -16.46
N VAL A 187 6.96 10.85 -15.49
CA VAL A 187 7.19 9.46 -15.07
C VAL A 187 7.09 8.53 -16.27
N TYR A 188 6.05 8.68 -17.09
CA TYR A 188 5.85 7.91 -18.30
C TYR A 188 6.94 8.18 -19.36
N THR A 189 7.20 9.46 -19.68
CA THR A 189 8.15 9.86 -20.72
C THR A 189 9.58 9.42 -20.38
N ARG A 190 9.96 9.48 -19.09
CA ARG A 190 11.28 9.07 -18.59
C ARG A 190 11.36 7.57 -18.29
N ASN A 191 10.26 6.81 -18.51
CA ASN A 191 10.16 5.37 -18.21
C ASN A 191 10.56 5.02 -16.77
N LEU A 192 10.18 5.86 -15.80
CA LEU A 192 10.45 5.61 -14.39
C LEU A 192 9.48 4.56 -13.83
N ARG A 193 10.02 3.54 -13.18
CA ARG A 193 9.25 2.40 -12.67
C ARG A 193 8.78 2.61 -11.24
N ILE A 194 7.81 3.50 -11.06
CA ILE A 194 7.21 3.77 -9.75
C ILE A 194 6.12 2.76 -9.43
N MET A 195 5.23 2.51 -10.38
CA MET A 195 4.09 1.60 -10.33
C MET A 195 3.89 0.98 -11.72
N ASP A 196 2.99 0.00 -11.83
CA ASP A 196 2.54 -0.45 -13.16
C ASP A 196 1.75 0.65 -13.88
N LEU A 197 1.67 0.54 -15.20
CA LEU A 197 1.05 1.56 -16.04
C LEU A 197 -0.45 1.74 -15.73
N THR A 198 -1.15 0.65 -15.43
CA THR A 198 -2.58 0.68 -15.09
C THR A 198 -2.82 1.51 -13.82
N ALA A 199 -2.02 1.30 -12.78
CA ALA A 199 -2.08 2.08 -11.55
C ALA A 199 -1.77 3.55 -11.79
N THR A 200 -0.73 3.84 -12.60
CA THR A 200 -0.31 5.20 -12.93
C THR A 200 -1.42 5.94 -13.69
N THR A 201 -1.99 5.33 -14.72
CA THR A 201 -3.09 5.92 -15.51
C THR A 201 -4.32 6.18 -14.64
N LEU A 202 -4.69 5.22 -13.79
CA LEU A 202 -5.84 5.37 -12.91
C LEU A 202 -5.66 6.53 -11.92
N CYS A 203 -4.48 6.71 -11.36
CA CYS A 203 -4.17 7.85 -10.50
C CYS A 203 -4.23 9.17 -11.27
N GLN A 204 -3.64 9.22 -12.47
CA GLN A 204 -3.62 10.41 -13.31
C GLN A 204 -5.02 10.85 -13.73
N GLU A 205 -5.85 9.94 -14.25
CA GLU A 205 -7.21 10.23 -14.70
C GLU A 205 -8.14 10.74 -13.59
N ASN A 206 -7.87 10.32 -12.34
CA ASN A 206 -8.67 10.71 -11.18
C ASN A 206 -8.02 11.84 -10.35
N ASN A 207 -6.94 12.46 -10.85
CA ASN A 207 -6.18 13.51 -10.14
C ASN A 207 -5.78 13.09 -8.71
N LEU A 208 -5.46 11.81 -8.51
CA LEU A 208 -5.03 11.24 -7.25
C LEU A 208 -3.51 11.33 -7.14
N PRO A 209 -2.94 12.23 -6.31
CA PRO A 209 -1.50 12.29 -6.12
C PRO A 209 -0.99 11.03 -5.40
N VAL A 210 0.23 10.64 -5.73
CA VAL A 210 0.93 9.53 -5.10
C VAL A 210 2.20 10.06 -4.43
N LEU A 211 2.38 9.77 -3.15
CA LEU A 211 3.62 10.09 -2.45
C LEU A 211 4.42 8.81 -2.19
N VAL A 212 5.60 8.74 -2.77
CA VAL A 212 6.56 7.63 -2.60
C VAL A 212 7.54 7.99 -1.51
N PHE A 213 7.66 7.17 -0.47
CA PHE A 213 8.54 7.45 0.67
C PHE A 213 9.06 6.18 1.33
N ASN A 214 10.11 6.30 2.13
CA ASN A 214 10.66 5.20 2.90
C ASN A 214 9.83 4.97 4.17
N MET A 215 9.06 3.87 4.18
CA MET A 215 8.22 3.45 5.31
C MET A 215 9.01 2.76 6.42
N ASP A 216 10.18 2.18 6.09
CA ASP A 216 11.01 1.45 7.07
C ASP A 216 11.69 2.40 8.06
N GLN A 217 11.82 3.67 7.72
CA GLN A 217 12.34 4.69 8.62
C GLN A 217 11.24 5.17 9.58
N LYS A 218 11.39 4.82 10.86
CA LYS A 218 10.43 5.18 11.92
C LYS A 218 10.15 6.69 11.95
N GLY A 219 8.86 7.03 11.98
CA GLY A 219 8.39 8.42 12.03
C GLY A 219 8.15 9.07 10.66
N ASN A 220 8.65 8.50 9.54
CA ASN A 220 8.45 9.08 8.22
C ASN A 220 6.98 9.17 7.84
N LEU A 221 6.17 8.16 8.18
CA LEU A 221 4.74 8.17 7.89
C LEU A 221 4.03 9.37 8.54
N LYS A 222 4.38 9.69 9.78
CA LYS A 222 3.86 10.88 10.49
C LYS A 222 4.36 12.18 9.84
N LYS A 223 5.65 12.27 9.53
CA LYS A 223 6.27 13.45 8.89
C LYS A 223 5.60 13.80 7.57
N VAL A 224 5.34 12.81 6.72
CA VAL A 224 4.57 12.99 5.47
C VAL A 224 3.24 13.69 5.73
N LEU A 225 2.53 13.29 6.76
CA LEU A 225 1.19 13.84 7.06
C LEU A 225 1.22 15.18 7.80
N THR A 226 2.32 15.51 8.46
CA THR A 226 2.53 16.83 9.08
C THR A 226 3.11 17.86 8.11
N GLY A 227 3.35 17.48 6.85
CA GLY A 227 3.75 18.38 5.78
C GLY A 227 5.26 18.56 5.62
N GLU A 228 6.06 17.70 6.25
CA GLU A 228 7.50 17.68 5.99
C GLU A 228 7.78 17.18 4.56
N ASN A 229 8.75 17.79 3.89
CA ASN A 229 9.11 17.43 2.52
C ASN A 229 10.00 16.18 2.51
N ILE A 230 9.40 15.03 2.71
CA ILE A 230 10.05 13.73 2.59
C ILE A 230 9.38 12.90 1.51
N GLY A 231 10.18 12.15 0.75
CA GLY A 231 9.65 11.38 -0.38
C GLY A 231 9.56 12.20 -1.67
N THR A 232 8.80 11.67 -2.61
CA THR A 232 8.50 12.30 -3.90
C THR A 232 7.00 12.31 -4.13
N ILE A 233 6.44 13.48 -4.46
CA ILE A 233 5.04 13.59 -4.89
C ILE A 233 4.97 13.40 -6.40
N VAL A 234 4.14 12.46 -6.84
CA VAL A 234 3.77 12.22 -8.24
C VAL A 234 2.34 12.74 -8.45
N TYR A 235 2.13 13.60 -9.48
CA TYR A 235 0.87 14.32 -9.71
C TYR A 235 0.51 14.45 -11.19
#